data_ada183595d90961f54141512dbbebefb
#
_entry.id   ada183595d90961f54141512dbbebefb
#
_cell.length_a   1.000
_cell.length_b   1.000
_cell.length_c   1.000
_cell.angle_alpha   90.00
_cell.angle_beta   90.00
_cell.angle_gamma   90.00
#
_symmetry.space_group_name_H-M   'P 1'
#
loop_
_entity.id
_entity.type
_entity.pdbx_description
1 polymer ?
#
loop_
_entity_poly.entity_id
_entity_poly.type
_entity_poly.pdbx_seq_one_letter_code
_entity_poly.pdbx_strand_id
1 'polypeptide(L)'
;MAKKSSINKNERRRKMAKGAAPKRFPSDLVRPTQRKLAMVNAAVTVDALRVPPGNKLEALKDDRRGQWSVRVNDQFRVCFRWIDGHAEDVEIVDYH
;
A
#
# COMPACT_ATOMS: atom_id res chain seq x y z
N MET A 1 -10.89 -10.13 -7.35
CA MET A 1 -11.25 -8.71 -7.23
C MET A 1 -10.81 -8.17 -5.87
N ALA A 2 -10.28 -6.98 -5.86
CA ALA A 2 -9.76 -6.42 -4.62
C ALA A 2 -10.82 -5.69 -3.83
N LYS A 3 -10.74 -5.77 -2.50
CA LYS A 3 -11.60 -5.01 -1.61
C LYS A 3 -10.80 -3.93 -0.94
N LYS A 4 -11.35 -2.74 -0.91
CA LYS A 4 -10.70 -1.61 -0.24
C LYS A 4 -10.99 -1.63 1.25
N SER A 5 -10.04 -1.10 2.03
CA SER A 5 -10.33 -0.73 3.41
C SER A 5 -11.39 0.35 3.42
N SER A 6 -12.18 0.42 4.47
CA SER A 6 -13.36 1.27 4.52
C SER A 6 -13.10 2.66 5.10
N ILE A 7 -11.92 3.20 4.99
CA ILE A 7 -11.60 4.52 5.52
C ILE A 7 -11.34 5.49 4.38
N ASN A 8 -11.61 6.77 4.62
CA ASN A 8 -11.41 7.78 3.59
C ASN A 8 -9.92 8.07 3.37
N LYS A 9 -9.60 8.73 2.27
CA LYS A 9 -8.22 8.93 1.86
C LYS A 9 -7.36 9.64 2.90
N ASN A 10 -7.88 10.70 3.50
CA ASN A 10 -7.10 11.46 4.47
C ASN A 10 -6.86 10.69 5.74
N GLU A 11 -7.89 10.04 6.23
CA GLU A 11 -7.76 9.20 7.42
C GLU A 11 -6.83 8.02 7.16
N ARG A 12 -6.97 7.40 6.00
CA ARG A 12 -6.13 6.28 5.60
C ARG A 12 -4.67 6.64 5.66
N ARG A 13 -4.32 7.78 5.04
CA ARG A 13 -2.94 8.20 4.96
C ARG A 13 -2.33 8.44 6.34
N ARG A 14 -3.05 9.16 7.19
CA ARG A 14 -2.55 9.46 8.54
C ARG A 14 -2.46 8.22 9.39
N LYS A 15 -3.50 7.41 9.39
CA LYS A 15 -3.55 6.23 10.25
C LYS A 15 -2.54 5.19 9.83
N MET A 16 -2.37 4.99 8.54
CA MET A 16 -1.40 4.02 8.04
C MET A 16 0.03 4.46 8.32
N ALA A 17 0.32 5.75 8.18
CA ALA A 17 1.64 6.27 8.51
C ALA A 17 1.98 6.04 9.98
N LYS A 18 0.97 5.97 10.84
CA LYS A 18 1.13 5.68 12.26
C LYS A 18 0.99 4.20 12.59
N GLY A 19 0.81 3.38 11.55
CA GLY A 19 0.68 1.96 11.72
C GLY A 19 -0.71 1.44 11.99
N ALA A 20 -1.73 2.30 11.88
CA ALA A 20 -3.11 1.85 12.05
C ALA A 20 -3.54 0.96 10.89
N ALA A 21 -4.40 -0.01 11.17
CA ALA A 21 -4.87 -0.97 10.18
C ALA A 21 -6.39 -0.99 10.13
N PRO A 22 -6.96 -1.48 9.00
CA PRO A 22 -8.40 -1.64 8.88
C PRO A 22 -8.92 -2.58 9.95
N LYS A 23 -10.20 -2.41 10.28
CA LYS A 23 -10.87 -3.32 11.18
C LYS A 23 -10.80 -4.74 10.60
N ARG A 24 -10.59 -5.73 11.46
CA ARG A 24 -10.45 -7.14 11.08
C ARG A 24 -9.18 -7.46 10.29
N PHE A 25 -8.24 -6.55 10.28
CA PHE A 25 -6.96 -6.83 9.68
C PHE A 25 -6.20 -7.81 10.57
N PRO A 26 -5.59 -8.86 9.99
CA PRO A 26 -4.85 -9.84 10.80
C PRO A 26 -3.75 -9.18 11.62
N SER A 27 -3.70 -9.46 12.90
CA SER A 27 -2.75 -8.82 13.81
C SER A 27 -1.30 -9.16 13.46
N ASP A 28 -1.05 -10.35 12.92
CA ASP A 28 0.30 -10.75 12.53
C ASP A 28 0.80 -10.02 11.28
N LEU A 29 -0.09 -9.34 10.56
CA LEU A 29 0.28 -8.57 9.38
C LEU A 29 0.49 -7.09 9.67
N VAL A 30 0.22 -6.64 10.88
CA VAL A 30 0.36 -5.22 11.20
C VAL A 30 1.80 -4.74 11.01
N ARG A 31 2.77 -5.45 11.59
CA ARG A 31 4.18 -5.05 11.45
C ARG A 31 4.71 -5.16 10.02
N PRO A 32 4.45 -6.26 9.30
CA PRO A 32 4.86 -6.31 7.89
C PRO A 32 4.26 -5.17 7.07
N THR A 33 3.00 -4.84 7.31
CA THR A 33 2.33 -3.75 6.61
C THR A 33 2.95 -2.41 6.96
N GLN A 34 3.25 -2.17 8.23
CA GLN A 34 3.92 -0.94 8.66
C GLN A 34 5.27 -0.77 7.97
N ARG A 35 6.02 -1.86 7.83
CA ARG A 35 7.29 -1.82 7.13
C ARG A 35 7.11 -1.44 5.66
N LYS A 36 6.10 -2.00 5.01
CA LYS A 36 5.83 -1.66 3.60
C LYS A 36 5.38 -0.21 3.46
N LEU A 37 4.55 0.26 4.38
CA LEU A 37 4.13 1.67 4.37
C LEU A 37 5.33 2.60 4.56
N ALA A 38 6.24 2.24 5.44
CA ALA A 38 7.45 3.03 5.65
C ALA A 38 8.32 3.07 4.39
N MET A 39 8.47 1.93 3.70
CA MET A 39 9.20 1.88 2.44
C MET A 39 8.57 2.78 1.38
N VAL A 40 7.25 2.70 1.23
CA VAL A 40 6.52 3.50 0.25
C VAL A 40 6.68 4.98 0.55
N ASN A 41 6.58 5.33 1.82
CA ASN A 41 6.69 6.72 2.25
C ASN A 41 8.10 7.29 2.09
N ALA A 42 9.11 6.45 2.24
CA ALA A 42 10.51 6.88 2.16
C ALA A 42 11.09 6.82 0.76
N ALA A 43 10.41 6.18 -0.19
CA ALA A 43 10.97 5.99 -1.53
C ALA A 43 11.17 7.32 -2.25
N VAL A 44 12.32 7.49 -2.85
CA VAL A 44 12.64 8.68 -3.65
C VAL A 44 12.10 8.56 -5.06
N THR A 45 12.05 7.34 -5.57
CA THR A 45 11.42 7.04 -6.86
C THR A 45 10.55 5.82 -6.67
N VAL A 46 9.52 5.69 -7.51
CA VAL A 46 8.67 4.50 -7.43
C VAL A 46 9.47 3.24 -7.75
N ASP A 47 10.45 3.35 -8.63
CA ASP A 47 11.27 2.21 -9.05
C ASP A 47 12.09 1.64 -7.91
N ALA A 48 12.44 2.45 -6.92
CA ALA A 48 13.17 1.98 -5.73
C ALA A 48 12.40 0.90 -4.99
N LEU A 49 11.09 0.86 -5.15
CA LEU A 49 10.25 -0.14 -4.49
C LEU A 49 10.30 -1.51 -5.15
N ARG A 50 11.10 -1.68 -6.20
CA ARG A 50 11.36 -3.01 -6.75
C ARG A 50 12.26 -3.83 -5.84
N VAL A 51 12.87 -3.21 -4.85
CA VAL A 51 13.73 -3.87 -3.88
C VAL A 51 13.11 -3.72 -2.50
N PRO A 52 12.96 -4.79 -1.72
CA PRO A 52 13.28 -6.19 -2.08
C PRO A 52 12.31 -6.77 -3.12
N PRO A 53 12.75 -7.79 -3.86
CA PRO A 53 11.90 -8.40 -4.89
C PRO A 53 10.55 -8.89 -4.37
N GLY A 54 10.49 -9.25 -3.10
CA GLY A 54 9.24 -9.68 -2.47
C GLY A 54 8.15 -8.62 -2.47
N ASN A 55 8.50 -7.34 -2.69
CA ASN A 55 7.50 -6.28 -2.82
C ASN A 55 6.62 -6.47 -4.05
N LYS A 56 7.15 -7.12 -5.08
CA LYS A 56 6.45 -7.34 -6.34
C LYS A 56 5.75 -6.06 -6.80
N LEU A 57 6.53 -5.00 -6.91
CA LEU A 57 6.02 -3.71 -7.38
C LEU A 57 5.31 -3.88 -8.72
N GLU A 58 4.11 -3.35 -8.81
CA GLU A 58 3.25 -3.56 -9.96
C GLU A 58 2.48 -2.30 -10.29
N ALA A 59 2.46 -1.92 -11.57
CA ALA A 59 1.58 -0.87 -12.05
C ALA A 59 0.20 -1.46 -12.28
N LEU A 60 -0.81 -0.83 -11.73
CA LEU A 60 -2.16 -1.35 -11.79
C LEU A 60 -2.89 -0.89 -13.05
N LYS A 61 -3.93 -1.63 -13.42
CA LYS A 61 -4.67 -1.43 -14.67
C LYS A 61 -6.14 -1.18 -14.38
N ASP A 62 -6.89 -0.94 -15.44
CA ASP A 62 -8.35 -0.78 -15.42
C ASP A 62 -8.77 0.29 -14.43
N ASP A 63 -9.60 -0.04 -13.46
CA ASP A 63 -10.13 0.92 -12.49
C ASP A 63 -9.05 1.59 -11.65
N ARG A 64 -7.89 0.95 -11.55
CA ARG A 64 -6.79 1.47 -10.75
C ARG A 64 -5.63 2.00 -11.57
N ARG A 65 -5.89 2.29 -12.83
CA ARG A 65 -4.84 2.86 -13.69
C ARG A 65 -4.24 4.11 -13.05
N GLY A 66 -2.93 4.21 -13.10
CA GLY A 66 -2.20 5.31 -12.45
C GLY A 66 -1.80 5.02 -11.03
N GLN A 67 -2.15 3.84 -10.53
CA GLN A 67 -1.75 3.39 -9.22
C GLN A 67 -0.69 2.31 -9.32
N TRP A 68 0.01 2.13 -8.21
CA TRP A 68 1.03 1.09 -8.04
C TRP A 68 0.69 0.27 -6.81
N SER A 69 1.23 -0.91 -6.73
CA SER A 69 1.07 -1.70 -5.51
C SER A 69 2.35 -2.40 -5.12
N VAL A 70 2.52 -2.59 -3.81
CA VAL A 70 3.54 -3.46 -3.25
C VAL A 70 2.85 -4.53 -2.42
N ARG A 71 3.40 -5.73 -2.47
CA ARG A 71 2.81 -6.89 -1.81
C ARG A 71 3.11 -6.89 -0.31
N VAL A 72 2.11 -7.18 0.50
CA VAL A 72 2.30 -7.50 1.91
C VAL A 72 2.38 -9.02 2.09
N ASN A 73 1.37 -9.71 1.55
CA ASN A 73 1.31 -11.17 1.51
C ASN A 73 0.43 -11.58 0.34
N ASP A 74 0.01 -12.84 0.28
CA ASP A 74 -0.81 -13.32 -0.84
C ASP A 74 -2.18 -12.66 -0.93
N GLN A 75 -2.66 -12.08 0.16
CA GLN A 75 -3.98 -11.50 0.23
C GLN A 75 -3.97 -9.97 0.16
N PHE A 76 -3.01 -9.34 0.81
CA PHE A 76 -3.02 -7.88 0.97
C PHE A 76 -1.90 -7.20 0.20
N ARG A 77 -2.23 -6.02 -0.35
CA ARG A 77 -1.27 -5.15 -1.01
C ARG A 77 -1.47 -3.72 -0.53
N VAL A 78 -0.38 -2.96 -0.56
CA VAL A 78 -0.46 -1.51 -0.35
C VAL A 78 -0.52 -0.88 -1.73
N CYS A 79 -1.60 -0.15 -1.99
CA CYS A 79 -1.81 0.53 -3.27
C CYS A 79 -1.67 2.02 -3.07
N PHE A 80 -1.14 2.71 -4.08
CA PHE A 80 -0.87 4.13 -3.97
C PHE A 80 -0.71 4.75 -5.35
N ARG A 81 -0.84 6.07 -5.41
CA ARG A 81 -0.49 6.85 -6.60
C ARG A 81 0.89 7.44 -6.38
N TRP A 82 1.62 7.62 -7.44
CA TRP A 82 2.92 8.29 -7.37
C TRP A 82 2.80 9.66 -8.02
N ILE A 83 2.90 10.72 -7.22
CA ILE A 83 2.65 12.09 -7.67
C ILE A 83 3.76 12.98 -7.11
N ASP A 84 4.42 13.72 -8.00
CA ASP A 84 5.46 14.68 -7.63
C ASP A 84 6.54 14.08 -6.71
N GLY A 85 6.93 12.85 -7.02
CA GLY A 85 8.04 12.21 -6.31
C GLY A 85 7.67 11.59 -4.98
N HIS A 86 6.39 11.41 -4.68
CA HIS A 86 5.99 10.74 -3.45
C HIS A 86 4.66 10.01 -3.62
N ALA A 87 4.37 9.16 -2.66
CA ALA A 87 3.14 8.35 -2.68
C ALA A 87 1.97 9.15 -2.15
N GLU A 88 0.82 9.02 -2.84
CA GLU A 88 -0.43 9.63 -2.45
C GLU A 88 -1.53 8.58 -2.44
N ASP A 89 -2.62 8.86 -1.75
CA ASP A 89 -3.80 8.00 -1.70
C ASP A 89 -3.44 6.56 -1.33
N VAL A 90 -2.60 6.41 -0.32
CA VAL A 90 -2.12 5.11 0.13
C VAL A 90 -3.24 4.33 0.82
N GLU A 91 -3.44 3.09 0.42
CA GLU A 91 -4.45 2.23 1.05
C GLU A 91 -4.03 0.77 1.04
N ILE A 92 -4.54 0.02 2.02
CA ILE A 92 -4.38 -1.42 2.08
C ILE A 92 -5.57 -2.04 1.38
N VAL A 93 -5.29 -2.93 0.43
CA VAL A 93 -6.33 -3.55 -0.39
C VAL A 93 -6.27 -5.06 -0.22
N ASP A 94 -7.45 -5.65 -0.07
CA ASP A 94 -7.61 -7.09 0.03
C ASP A 94 -7.77 -7.66 -1.38
N TYR A 95 -6.77 -8.39 -1.83
CA TYR A 95 -6.78 -9.06 -3.14
C TYR A 95 -7.14 -10.52 -2.93
N HIS A 96 -8.34 -10.83 -3.21
CA HIS A 96 -8.82 -12.13 -2.82
C HIS A 96 -9.49 -12.89 -3.94
#